data_37bb51a0dbe6d4684ebb5c81c411640b
#
_entry.id   37bb51a0dbe6d4684ebb5c81c411640b
#
_cell.length_a   1.000
_cell.length_b   1.000
_cell.length_c   1.000
_cell.angle_alpha   90.00
_cell.angle_beta   90.00
_cell.angle_gamma   90.00
#
_symmetry.space_group_name_H-M   'P 1'
#
loop_
_entity.id
_entity.type
_entity.pdbx_description
1 polymer ?
#
loop_
_entity_poly.entity_id
_entity_poly.type
_entity_poly.pdbx_seq_one_letter_code
_entity_poly.pdbx_strand_id
1 'polypeptide(L)'
;MHAAAPMHLYDTSRSEVAAFAPGETVTMYVCGITPYDATHLGHAATYITYDVLQRRLIDRGHQVRYVRNITDGDDDIIRAARQRDVHYLDLAFGETARFGDDMAALNTLPPWSEPRATGAIGNIRGLIDTLLTQGDAYLVDGAVYFDTGAANGFGSLARLGDDRMRQLAA
;
A
#
# COMPACT_ATOMS: atom_id res chain seq x y z
N MET A 1 24.89 26.53 -13.00
CA MET A 1 23.81 25.56 -12.72
C MET A 1 23.05 26.07 -11.49
N HIS A 2 21.80 26.49 -11.63
CA HIS A 2 21.00 26.82 -10.45
C HIS A 2 20.70 25.52 -9.69
N ALA A 3 21.10 25.46 -8.43
CA ALA A 3 20.67 24.37 -7.56
C ALA A 3 19.14 24.37 -7.51
N ALA A 4 18.52 23.25 -7.84
CA ALA A 4 17.07 23.15 -7.79
C ALA A 4 16.58 23.40 -6.36
N ALA A 5 15.53 24.23 -6.20
CA ALA A 5 14.96 24.52 -4.88
C ALA A 5 14.63 23.22 -4.12
N PRO A 6 14.82 23.16 -2.81
CA PRO A 6 14.54 21.98 -2.02
C PRO A 6 13.07 21.57 -2.16
N MET A 7 12.84 20.26 -2.23
CA MET A 7 11.48 19.73 -2.23
C MET A 7 10.97 19.62 -0.79
N HIS A 8 9.69 19.92 -0.58
CA HIS A 8 9.05 19.78 0.72
C HIS A 8 7.85 18.87 0.59
N LEU A 9 7.70 17.94 1.52
CA LEU A 9 6.58 17.02 1.60
C LEU A 9 5.97 17.07 3.00
N TYR A 10 4.68 16.81 3.10
CA TYR A 10 4.03 16.63 4.40
C TYR A 10 4.49 15.32 5.04
N ASP A 11 5.02 15.40 6.23
CA ASP A 11 5.45 14.27 7.04
C ASP A 11 4.41 14.02 8.15
N THR A 12 3.70 12.89 8.05
CA THR A 12 2.67 12.53 9.02
C THR A 12 3.23 12.34 10.42
N SER A 13 4.44 11.80 10.56
CA SER A 13 5.07 11.59 11.87
C SER A 13 5.38 12.90 12.59
N ARG A 14 5.73 13.94 11.84
CA ARG A 14 6.01 15.30 12.34
C ARG A 14 4.77 16.18 12.34
N SER A 15 3.75 15.84 11.55
CA SER A 15 2.56 16.67 11.25
C SER A 15 2.92 18.05 10.70
N GLU A 16 3.94 18.12 9.86
CA GLU A 16 4.41 19.37 9.25
C GLU A 16 4.90 19.11 7.81
N VAL A 17 5.01 20.19 7.05
CA VAL A 17 5.68 20.17 5.75
C VAL A 17 7.18 20.31 6.02
N ALA A 18 7.92 19.25 5.74
CA ALA A 18 9.37 19.16 5.99
C ALA A 18 10.16 19.11 4.68
N ALA A 19 11.40 19.56 4.73
CA ALA A 19 12.34 19.41 3.61
C ALA A 19 12.59 17.92 3.36
N PHE A 20 12.44 17.50 2.10
CA PHE A 20 12.72 16.15 1.64
C PHE A 20 14.03 16.15 0.86
N ALA A 21 15.04 15.52 1.45
CA ALA A 21 16.39 15.39 0.89
C ALA A 21 16.72 13.91 0.69
N PRO A 22 16.22 13.29 -0.39
CA PRO A 22 16.47 11.87 -0.67
C PRO A 22 17.90 11.62 -1.15
N GLY A 23 18.38 10.38 -1.02
CA GLY A 23 19.61 9.91 -1.64
C GLY A 23 19.47 9.71 -3.15
N GLU A 24 20.47 9.06 -3.76
CA GLU A 24 20.48 8.77 -5.20
C GLU A 24 19.28 7.90 -5.62
N THR A 25 18.95 6.87 -4.82
CA THR A 25 17.80 6.01 -5.04
C THR A 25 16.69 6.34 -4.04
N VAL A 26 15.49 6.60 -4.56
CA VAL A 26 14.27 6.81 -3.77
C VAL A 26 13.38 5.58 -3.90
N THR A 27 13.08 4.95 -2.78
CA THR A 27 12.06 3.91 -2.71
C THR A 27 10.73 4.54 -2.32
N MET A 28 9.68 4.24 -3.10
CA MET A 28 8.34 4.75 -2.86
C MET A 28 7.35 3.59 -2.87
N TYR A 29 6.63 3.39 -1.77
CA TYR A 29 5.55 2.43 -1.69
C TYR A 29 4.21 3.16 -1.62
N VAL A 30 3.29 2.79 -2.49
CA VAL A 30 1.92 3.32 -2.51
C VAL A 30 0.97 2.13 -2.44
N CYS A 31 -0.01 2.20 -1.55
CA CYS A 31 -1.05 1.18 -1.48
C CYS A 31 -1.69 1.00 -2.86
N GLY A 32 -1.78 -0.26 -3.29
CA GLY A 32 -2.34 -0.63 -4.58
C GLY A 32 -3.87 -0.75 -4.54
N ILE A 33 -4.38 -1.69 -5.33
CA ILE A 33 -5.82 -1.92 -5.44
C ILE A 33 -6.22 -3.28 -4.87
N THR A 34 -7.48 -3.38 -4.46
CA THR A 34 -8.21 -4.64 -4.29
C THR A 34 -9.11 -4.81 -5.52
N PRO A 35 -8.75 -5.69 -6.48
CA PRO A 35 -9.38 -5.73 -7.79
C PRO A 35 -10.67 -6.55 -7.77
N TYR A 36 -11.74 -6.02 -7.16
CA TYR A 36 -13.05 -6.66 -7.11
C TYR A 36 -14.10 -5.95 -7.98
N ASP A 37 -13.81 -4.71 -8.39
CA ASP A 37 -14.71 -3.89 -9.21
C ASP A 37 -13.92 -2.86 -10.02
N ALA A 38 -14.61 -2.16 -10.93
CA ALA A 38 -14.03 -1.15 -11.80
C ALA A 38 -13.36 -0.03 -11.00
N THR A 39 -12.28 0.51 -11.58
CA THR A 39 -11.61 1.68 -11.02
C THR A 39 -12.50 2.92 -11.11
N HIS A 40 -12.27 3.87 -10.23
CA HIS A 40 -12.99 5.14 -10.18
C HIS A 40 -12.02 6.33 -10.07
N LEU A 41 -12.54 7.54 -10.17
CA LEU A 41 -11.74 8.78 -10.16
C LEU A 41 -10.87 8.94 -8.91
N GLY A 42 -11.24 8.33 -7.78
CA GLY A 42 -10.40 8.29 -6.58
C GLY A 42 -9.09 7.55 -6.79
N HIS A 43 -9.13 6.40 -7.50
CA HIS A 43 -7.92 5.68 -7.89
C HIS A 43 -7.08 6.54 -8.84
N ALA A 44 -7.69 7.15 -9.86
CA ALA A 44 -7.00 8.04 -10.79
C ALA A 44 -6.29 9.19 -10.05
N ALA A 45 -6.99 9.87 -9.14
CA ALA A 45 -6.42 10.96 -8.35
C ALA A 45 -5.21 10.51 -7.52
N THR A 46 -5.30 9.35 -6.87
CA THR A 46 -4.21 8.79 -6.08
C THR A 46 -2.99 8.51 -6.95
N TYR A 47 -3.15 7.74 -8.03
CA TYR A 47 -2.00 7.28 -8.82
C TYR A 47 -1.39 8.39 -9.66
N ILE A 48 -2.16 9.35 -10.18
CA ILE A 48 -1.63 10.54 -10.86
C ILE A 48 -0.82 11.39 -9.86
N THR A 49 -1.28 11.55 -8.63
CA THR A 49 -0.54 12.31 -7.61
C THR A 49 0.86 11.72 -7.36
N TYR A 50 0.95 10.41 -7.21
CA TYR A 50 2.24 9.73 -7.01
C TYR A 50 3.06 9.63 -8.29
N ASP A 51 2.44 9.56 -9.47
CA ASP A 51 3.13 9.65 -10.75
C ASP A 51 3.82 11.01 -10.94
N VAL A 52 3.13 12.11 -10.60
CA VAL A 52 3.72 13.45 -10.62
C VAL A 52 4.91 13.54 -9.67
N LEU A 53 4.79 12.98 -8.46
CA LEU A 53 5.91 12.93 -7.51
C LEU A 53 7.08 12.10 -8.06
N GLN A 54 6.80 10.93 -8.64
CA GLN A 54 7.80 10.07 -9.27
C GLN A 54 8.54 10.81 -10.39
N ARG A 55 7.81 11.44 -11.32
CA ARG A 55 8.39 12.23 -12.42
C ARG A 55 9.23 13.38 -11.89
N ARG A 56 8.77 14.06 -10.85
CA ARG A 56 9.51 15.14 -10.23
C ARG A 56 10.82 14.68 -9.61
N LEU A 57 10.84 13.51 -8.98
CA LEU A 57 12.06 12.91 -8.44
C LEU A 57 13.05 12.52 -9.56
N ILE A 58 12.54 11.92 -10.63
CA ILE A 58 13.34 11.57 -11.83
C ILE A 58 13.93 12.82 -12.46
N ASP A 59 13.15 13.88 -12.66
CA ASP A 59 13.59 15.18 -13.20
C ASP A 59 14.71 15.80 -12.35
N ARG A 60 14.75 15.50 -11.07
CA ARG A 60 15.80 15.93 -10.15
C ARG A 60 17.04 15.02 -10.12
N GLY A 61 17.06 13.98 -10.93
CA GLY A 61 18.19 13.07 -11.11
C GLY A 61 18.17 11.86 -10.16
N HIS A 62 17.09 11.60 -9.45
CA HIS A 62 16.97 10.42 -8.59
C HIS A 62 16.52 9.20 -9.38
N GLN A 63 17.03 8.01 -9.02
CA GLN A 63 16.43 6.74 -9.40
C GLN A 63 15.22 6.47 -8.52
N VAL A 64 14.06 6.20 -9.10
CA VAL A 64 12.84 5.93 -8.33
C VAL A 64 12.44 4.47 -8.48
N ARG A 65 12.32 3.77 -7.33
CA ARG A 65 11.77 2.43 -7.24
C ARG A 65 10.36 2.52 -6.66
N TYR A 66 9.41 2.76 -7.53
CA TYR A 66 8.00 2.83 -7.19
C TYR A 66 7.40 1.42 -7.11
N VAL A 67 6.85 1.07 -5.96
CA VAL A 67 6.18 -0.21 -5.69
C VAL A 67 4.74 0.07 -5.32
N ARG A 68 3.82 -0.68 -5.90
CA ARG A 68 2.42 -0.78 -5.42
C ARG A 68 2.04 -2.25 -5.37
N ASN A 69 1.17 -2.63 -4.43
CA ASN A 69 0.69 -4.00 -4.33
C ASN A 69 -0.61 -4.22 -5.10
N ILE A 70 -0.92 -5.48 -5.38
CA ILE A 70 -2.25 -5.93 -5.79
C ILE A 70 -2.78 -6.86 -4.70
N THR A 71 -3.87 -6.47 -4.06
CA THR A 71 -4.54 -7.31 -3.04
C THR A 71 -5.51 -8.26 -3.73
N ASP A 72 -4.97 -9.28 -4.40
CA ASP A 72 -5.72 -10.24 -5.22
C ASP A 72 -6.32 -11.42 -4.43
N GLY A 73 -6.25 -11.38 -3.11
CA GLY A 73 -6.89 -12.31 -2.17
C GLY A 73 -7.44 -11.53 -1.00
N ASP A 74 -8.75 -11.29 -0.98
CA ASP A 74 -9.45 -10.46 -0.02
C ASP A 74 -10.92 -10.89 0.05
N ASP A 75 -11.60 -10.63 1.18
CA ASP A 75 -13.00 -10.99 1.38
C ASP A 75 -13.94 -10.29 0.39
N ASP A 76 -13.63 -9.06 0.00
CA ASP A 76 -14.42 -8.30 -0.98
C ASP A 76 -14.36 -8.95 -2.37
N ILE A 77 -13.19 -9.42 -2.79
CA ILE A 77 -13.03 -10.16 -4.06
C ILE A 77 -13.83 -11.46 -4.02
N ILE A 78 -13.73 -12.23 -2.92
CA ILE A 78 -14.44 -13.50 -2.76
C ILE A 78 -15.95 -13.26 -2.79
N ARG A 79 -16.43 -12.22 -2.12
CA ARG A 79 -17.84 -11.85 -2.12
C ARG A 79 -18.33 -11.43 -3.50
N ALA A 80 -17.59 -10.56 -4.19
CA ALA A 80 -17.93 -10.11 -5.53
C ALA A 80 -17.90 -11.26 -6.56
N ALA A 81 -16.94 -12.16 -6.46
CA ALA A 81 -16.82 -13.34 -7.32
C ALA A 81 -18.01 -14.29 -7.15
N ARG A 82 -18.44 -14.54 -5.90
CA ARG A 82 -19.64 -15.35 -5.61
C ARG A 82 -20.91 -14.72 -6.20
N GLN A 83 -21.06 -13.40 -6.11
CA GLN A 83 -22.22 -12.69 -6.68
C GLN A 83 -22.26 -12.75 -8.20
N ARG A 84 -21.08 -12.84 -8.86
CA ARG A 84 -20.94 -12.89 -10.33
C ARG A 84 -20.82 -14.33 -10.87
N ASP A 85 -20.86 -15.33 -9.99
CA ASP A 85 -20.67 -16.77 -10.32
C ASP A 85 -19.39 -17.03 -11.12
N VAL A 86 -18.28 -16.44 -10.68
CA VAL A 86 -16.95 -16.60 -11.28
C VAL A 86 -15.91 -16.97 -10.22
N HIS A 87 -14.78 -17.53 -10.66
CA HIS A 87 -13.67 -17.78 -9.75
C HIS A 87 -13.01 -16.46 -9.33
N TYR A 88 -12.67 -16.31 -8.04
CA TYR A 88 -12.14 -15.05 -7.49
C TYR A 88 -10.83 -14.60 -8.15
N LEU A 89 -9.96 -15.55 -8.53
CA LEU A 89 -8.72 -15.20 -9.24
C LEU A 89 -9.01 -14.68 -10.66
N ASP A 90 -10.02 -15.22 -11.36
CA ASP A 90 -10.37 -14.74 -12.70
C ASP A 90 -10.92 -13.31 -12.63
N LEU A 91 -11.75 -13.03 -11.61
CA LEU A 91 -12.20 -11.67 -11.32
C LEU A 91 -11.02 -10.73 -11.05
N ALA A 92 -10.14 -11.12 -10.11
CA ALA A 92 -8.98 -10.33 -9.74
C ALA A 92 -8.04 -10.07 -10.93
N PHE A 93 -7.81 -11.06 -11.78
CA PHE A 93 -7.02 -10.92 -13.01
C PHE A 93 -7.65 -9.96 -14.00
N GLY A 94 -8.95 -10.08 -14.26
CA GLY A 94 -9.68 -9.22 -15.18
C GLY A 94 -9.67 -7.76 -14.73
N GLU A 95 -9.99 -7.50 -13.45
CA GLU A 95 -10.02 -6.14 -12.93
C GLU A 95 -8.61 -5.53 -12.80
N THR A 96 -7.58 -6.36 -12.51
CA THR A 96 -6.18 -5.87 -12.54
C THR A 96 -5.75 -5.47 -13.94
N ALA A 97 -6.14 -6.22 -14.97
CA ALA A 97 -5.84 -5.87 -16.36
C ALA A 97 -6.50 -4.54 -16.76
N ARG A 98 -7.80 -4.37 -16.44
CA ARG A 98 -8.52 -3.11 -16.67
C ARG A 98 -7.86 -1.93 -15.97
N PHE A 99 -7.48 -2.10 -14.71
CA PHE A 99 -6.74 -1.10 -13.97
C PHE A 99 -5.43 -0.72 -14.67
N GLY A 100 -4.69 -1.70 -15.20
CA GLY A 100 -3.49 -1.46 -15.98
C GLY A 100 -3.76 -0.60 -17.23
N ASP A 101 -4.83 -0.91 -17.96
CA ASP A 101 -5.26 -0.15 -19.14
C ASP A 101 -5.66 1.29 -18.77
N ASP A 102 -6.39 1.47 -17.67
CA ASP A 102 -6.76 2.80 -17.16
C ASP A 102 -5.53 3.63 -16.79
N MET A 103 -4.55 3.03 -16.12
CA MET A 103 -3.30 3.70 -15.75
C MET A 103 -2.47 4.07 -16.99
N ALA A 104 -2.44 3.20 -18.00
CA ALA A 104 -1.79 3.48 -19.27
C ALA A 104 -2.50 4.63 -20.03
N ALA A 105 -3.84 4.63 -20.05
CA ALA A 105 -4.64 5.71 -20.65
C ALA A 105 -4.40 7.06 -19.96
N LEU A 106 -4.17 7.06 -18.65
CA LEU A 106 -3.78 8.24 -17.87
C LEU A 106 -2.31 8.62 -18.03
N ASN A 107 -1.55 7.87 -18.86
CA ASN A 107 -0.12 8.09 -19.09
C ASN A 107 0.73 8.06 -17.82
N THR A 108 0.35 7.25 -16.81
CA THR A 108 1.17 7.06 -15.62
C THR A 108 2.36 6.14 -15.94
N LEU A 109 3.49 6.37 -15.28
CA LEU A 109 4.65 5.49 -15.39
C LEU A 109 4.35 4.12 -14.74
N PRO A 110 4.82 3.02 -15.34
CA PRO A 110 4.64 1.71 -14.73
C PRO A 110 5.41 1.63 -13.40
N PRO A 111 4.92 0.86 -12.42
CA PRO A 111 5.65 0.61 -11.19
C PRO A 111 6.93 -0.20 -11.47
N TRP A 112 7.96 0.03 -10.64
CA TRP A 112 9.16 -0.80 -10.65
C TRP A 112 8.86 -2.25 -10.23
N SER A 113 7.91 -2.44 -9.31
CA SER A 113 7.43 -3.75 -8.86
C SER A 113 5.97 -3.67 -8.42
N GLU A 114 5.21 -4.74 -8.71
CA GLU A 114 3.79 -4.85 -8.39
C GLU A 114 3.49 -6.23 -7.78
N PRO A 115 3.92 -6.46 -6.50
CA PRO A 115 3.70 -7.72 -5.83
C PRO A 115 2.21 -8.01 -5.59
N ARG A 116 1.83 -9.28 -5.75
CA ARG A 116 0.48 -9.78 -5.46
C ARG A 116 0.43 -10.36 -4.05
N ALA A 117 -0.68 -10.14 -3.34
CA ALA A 117 -0.90 -10.69 -2.00
C ALA A 117 -0.84 -12.22 -2.00
N THR A 118 -1.48 -12.87 -2.98
CA THR A 118 -1.45 -14.34 -3.11
C THR A 118 -0.03 -14.89 -3.30
N GLY A 119 0.83 -14.17 -4.03
CA GLY A 119 2.24 -14.54 -4.20
C GLY A 119 3.09 -14.34 -2.94
N ALA A 120 2.63 -13.55 -1.98
CA ALA A 120 3.36 -13.23 -0.74
C ALA A 120 2.96 -14.11 0.45
N ILE A 121 1.96 -15.00 0.32
CA ILE A 121 1.41 -15.79 1.43
C ILE A 121 2.49 -16.58 2.19
N GLY A 122 3.46 -17.15 1.47
CA GLY A 122 4.57 -17.87 2.12
C GLY A 122 5.38 -16.99 3.06
N ASN A 123 5.72 -15.77 2.62
CA ASN A 123 6.46 -14.80 3.42
C ASN A 123 5.61 -14.27 4.59
N ILE A 124 4.31 -14.03 4.36
CA ILE A 124 3.36 -13.60 5.39
C ILE A 124 3.28 -14.65 6.51
N ARG A 125 3.14 -15.92 6.16
CA ARG A 125 3.14 -17.02 7.16
C ARG A 125 4.43 -17.08 7.96
N GLY A 126 5.59 -16.92 7.31
CA GLY A 126 6.88 -16.88 8.00
C GLY A 126 6.99 -15.70 8.98
N LEU A 127 6.43 -14.54 8.62
CA LEU A 127 6.36 -13.39 9.54
C LEU A 127 5.43 -13.68 10.72
N ILE A 128 4.26 -14.28 10.48
CA ILE A 128 3.31 -14.67 11.53
C ILE A 128 3.96 -15.64 12.52
N ASP A 129 4.67 -16.66 12.02
CA ASP A 129 5.39 -17.62 12.87
C ASP A 129 6.46 -16.93 13.74
N THR A 130 7.14 -15.93 13.18
CA THR A 130 8.10 -15.11 13.93
C THR A 130 7.43 -14.33 15.05
N LEU A 131 6.32 -13.65 14.77
CA LEU A 131 5.56 -12.86 15.75
C LEU A 131 4.98 -13.74 16.86
N LEU A 132 4.49 -14.94 16.54
CA LEU A 132 4.03 -15.92 17.53
C LEU A 132 5.18 -16.37 18.42
N THR A 133 6.36 -16.64 17.84
CA THR A 133 7.54 -17.07 18.60
C THR A 133 8.07 -15.99 19.54
N GLN A 134 7.97 -14.71 19.13
CA GLN A 134 8.36 -13.55 19.93
C GLN A 134 7.35 -13.19 21.03
N GLY A 135 6.12 -13.72 20.93
CA GLY A 135 5.03 -13.39 21.85
C GLY A 135 4.29 -12.09 21.50
N ASP A 136 4.55 -11.52 20.33
CA ASP A 136 3.88 -10.32 19.83
C ASP A 136 2.52 -10.65 19.16
N ALA A 137 2.26 -11.93 18.93
CA ALA A 137 1.00 -12.44 18.41
C ALA A 137 0.53 -13.66 19.20
N TYR A 138 -0.78 -13.92 19.12
CA TYR A 138 -1.41 -15.03 19.85
C TYR A 138 -2.48 -15.72 19.01
N LEU A 139 -2.76 -16.99 19.32
CA LEU A 139 -3.74 -17.81 18.63
C LEU A 139 -5.03 -17.91 19.44
N VAL A 140 -6.19 -17.65 18.80
CA VAL A 140 -7.52 -17.85 19.36
C VAL A 140 -8.42 -18.50 18.31
N ASP A 141 -8.99 -19.65 18.61
CA ASP A 141 -9.95 -20.38 17.76
C ASP A 141 -9.47 -20.58 16.28
N GLY A 142 -8.16 -20.83 16.11
CA GLY A 142 -7.55 -21.03 14.80
C GLY A 142 -7.20 -19.78 14.04
N ALA A 143 -7.45 -18.59 14.57
CA ALA A 143 -7.03 -17.29 14.04
C ALA A 143 -5.86 -16.72 14.84
N VAL A 144 -4.93 -16.05 14.16
CA VAL A 144 -3.79 -15.38 14.79
C VAL A 144 -4.07 -13.88 14.87
N TYR A 145 -3.85 -13.34 16.05
CA TYR A 145 -4.01 -11.92 16.34
C TYR A 145 -2.67 -11.32 16.76
N PHE A 146 -2.38 -10.13 16.29
CA PHE A 146 -1.24 -9.34 16.75
C PHE A 146 -1.63 -8.58 18.03
N ASP A 147 -0.78 -8.64 19.05
CA ASP A 147 -0.97 -7.86 20.26
C ASP A 147 -0.47 -6.42 20.08
N THR A 148 -1.38 -5.51 19.80
CA THR A 148 -1.04 -4.09 19.65
C THR A 148 -0.49 -3.46 20.94
N GLY A 149 -0.77 -4.05 22.11
CA GLY A 149 -0.24 -3.63 23.40
C GLY A 149 1.24 -4.00 23.59
N ALA A 150 1.73 -5.06 22.92
CA ALA A 150 3.14 -5.43 22.92
C ALA A 150 4.00 -4.51 22.02
N ALA A 151 3.39 -3.85 21.03
CA ALA A 151 4.10 -3.00 20.08
C ALA A 151 4.34 -1.59 20.64
N ASN A 152 5.56 -1.32 21.09
CA ASN A 152 5.94 0.01 21.56
C ASN A 152 5.66 1.08 20.51
N GLY A 153 4.86 2.09 20.88
CA GLY A 153 4.52 3.20 20.00
C GLY A 153 3.49 2.87 18.92
N PHE A 154 2.71 1.80 19.05
CA PHE A 154 1.58 1.53 18.16
C PHE A 154 0.65 2.76 18.09
N GLY A 155 0.26 3.19 16.88
CA GLY A 155 -0.54 4.40 16.67
C GLY A 155 0.26 5.72 16.66
N SER A 156 1.53 5.73 17.08
CA SER A 156 2.32 6.97 17.22
C SER A 156 2.54 7.68 15.88
N LEU A 157 2.73 6.96 14.78
CA LEU A 157 2.90 7.56 13.44
C LEU A 157 1.71 8.44 13.05
N ALA A 158 0.50 7.95 13.29
CA ALA A 158 -0.74 8.67 13.00
C ALA A 158 -1.23 9.51 14.19
N ARG A 159 -0.46 9.57 15.29
CA ARG A 159 -0.79 10.28 16.54
C ARG A 159 -2.15 9.87 17.12
N LEU A 160 -2.46 8.58 17.02
CA LEU A 160 -3.67 8.00 17.57
C LEU A 160 -3.40 7.57 19.02
N GLY A 161 -4.15 8.16 19.97
CA GLY A 161 -4.21 7.66 21.33
C GLY A 161 -5.13 6.43 21.44
N ASP A 162 -4.97 5.65 22.51
CA ASP A 162 -5.67 4.38 22.74
C ASP A 162 -7.20 4.48 22.59
N ASP A 163 -7.81 5.52 23.12
CA ASP A 163 -9.26 5.71 23.02
C ASP A 163 -9.72 5.92 21.59
N ARG A 164 -8.94 6.67 20.79
CA ARG A 164 -9.25 6.86 19.39
C ARG A 164 -9.03 5.60 18.57
N MET A 165 -8.00 4.83 18.87
CA MET A 165 -7.77 3.53 18.22
C MET A 165 -8.91 2.55 18.52
N ARG A 166 -9.39 2.47 19.77
CA ARG A 166 -10.56 1.64 20.13
C ARG A 166 -11.83 2.06 19.40
N GLN A 167 -12.07 3.37 19.26
CA GLN A 167 -13.23 3.88 18.50
C GLN A 167 -13.17 3.53 17.01
N LEU A 168 -11.97 3.46 16.42
CA LEU A 168 -11.79 3.11 15.00
C LEU A 168 -11.89 1.59 14.75
N ALA A 169 -11.68 0.78 15.79
CA ALA A 169 -11.76 -0.68 15.72
C ALA A 169 -13.18 -1.23 16.03
N ALA A 170 -14.09 -0.41 16.53
CA ALA A 170 -15.47 -0.78 16.86
C ALA A 170 -16.42 -0.61 15.67
#